data_1cddd5b1f2780f6677d8c797e900c460
#
_entry.id   1cddd5b1f2780f6677d8c797e900c460
#
_cell.length_a   1.000
_cell.length_b   1.000
_cell.length_c   1.000
_cell.angle_alpha   90.00
_cell.angle_beta   90.00
_cell.angle_gamma   90.00
#
_symmetry.space_group_name_H-M   'P 1'
#
loop_
_entity.id
_entity.type
_entity.pdbx_description
1 polymer ?
#
loop_
_entity_poly.entity_id
_entity_poly.type
_entity_poly.pdbx_seq_one_letter_code
_entity_poly.pdbx_strand_id
1 'polypeptide(L)'
;MLFRSADGDECGTLKVPFDYSEPSIGEFTLHLRRHPAQVPSERIGSLLVNPGGPGFGGIFLAEEASSYFSSDLTDKFDIVAWDPRGTGESTPYVDCIDNYDDYFSYDITPSTPEDKQAGIDLAKKFSDECQLKSGKILPYISTNNTVRDMETIRRALGEEKIS
;
A
#
# COMPACT_ATOMS: atom_id res chain seq x y z
N MET A 1 -16.01 1.30 -8.09
CA MET A 1 -15.25 2.31 -7.32
C MET A 1 -15.90 3.67 -7.57
N LEU A 2 -16.10 4.48 -6.54
CA LEU A 2 -16.59 5.84 -6.66
C LEU A 2 -15.56 6.75 -6.01
N PHE A 3 -14.97 7.65 -6.78
CA PHE A 3 -14.17 8.73 -6.25
C PHE A 3 -15.06 9.86 -5.71
N ARG A 4 -14.61 10.49 -4.63
CA ARG A 4 -15.23 11.70 -4.06
C ARG A 4 -14.18 12.80 -4.04
N SER A 5 -14.53 13.98 -4.50
CA SER A 5 -13.63 15.13 -4.49
C SER A 5 -13.25 15.53 -3.07
N ALA A 6 -11.97 15.76 -2.84
CA ALA A 6 -11.38 16.26 -1.61
C ALA A 6 -10.21 17.19 -1.99
N ASP A 7 -10.35 18.50 -1.76
CA ASP A 7 -9.30 19.51 -1.95
C ASP A 7 -8.60 19.49 -3.34
N GLY A 8 -9.37 19.24 -4.40
CA GLY A 8 -8.86 19.14 -5.78
C GLY A 8 -8.46 17.74 -6.20
N ASP A 9 -8.23 16.84 -5.27
CA ASP A 9 -8.01 15.42 -5.50
C ASP A 9 -9.30 14.63 -5.35
N GLU A 10 -9.21 13.34 -5.59
CA GLU A 10 -10.34 12.42 -5.46
C GLU A 10 -9.92 11.19 -4.66
N CYS A 11 -10.68 10.88 -3.61
CA CYS A 11 -10.47 9.70 -2.77
C CYS A 11 -11.50 8.62 -3.08
N GLY A 12 -11.08 7.37 -2.96
CA GLY A 12 -11.96 6.23 -3.20
C GLY A 12 -11.48 4.96 -2.53
N THR A 13 -12.35 3.97 -2.50
CA THR A 13 -12.02 2.64 -2.00
C THR A 13 -12.35 1.57 -3.03
N LEU A 14 -11.59 0.48 -3.02
CA LEU A 14 -11.78 -0.66 -3.91
C LEU A 14 -11.64 -1.96 -3.14
N LYS A 15 -12.65 -2.83 -3.22
CA LYS A 15 -12.60 -4.15 -2.64
C LYS A 15 -11.86 -5.12 -3.56
N VAL A 16 -10.94 -5.89 -2.97
CA VAL A 16 -10.18 -6.95 -3.65
C VAL A 16 -10.16 -8.20 -2.76
N PRO A 17 -10.19 -9.40 -3.33
CA PRO A 17 -10.21 -10.62 -2.50
C PRO A 17 -8.87 -10.83 -1.79
N PHE A 18 -8.89 -11.50 -0.64
CA PHE A 18 -7.66 -11.99 -0.01
C PHE A 18 -6.90 -12.89 -0.97
N ASP A 19 -7.60 -13.86 -1.54
CA ASP A 19 -7.06 -14.78 -2.53
C ASP A 19 -7.90 -14.70 -3.82
N TYR A 20 -7.24 -14.38 -4.93
CA TYR A 20 -7.89 -14.33 -6.25
C TYR A 20 -8.31 -15.71 -6.78
N SER A 21 -7.74 -16.81 -6.24
CA SER A 21 -8.15 -18.18 -6.56
C SER A 21 -9.37 -18.65 -5.75
N GLU A 22 -9.60 -18.04 -4.58
CA GLU A 22 -10.72 -18.35 -3.68
C GLU A 22 -11.31 -17.06 -3.09
N PRO A 23 -12.05 -16.27 -3.88
CA PRO A 23 -12.53 -14.94 -3.46
C PRO A 23 -13.47 -14.93 -2.26
N SER A 24 -14.01 -16.09 -1.87
CA SER A 24 -14.94 -16.24 -0.75
C SER A 24 -14.29 -16.18 0.64
N ILE A 25 -12.96 -16.32 0.73
CA ILE A 25 -12.23 -16.35 2.03
C ILE A 25 -12.33 -15.01 2.77
N GLY A 26 -12.36 -13.90 2.03
CA GLY A 26 -12.42 -12.55 2.57
C GLY A 26 -11.89 -11.51 1.60
N GLU A 27 -11.93 -10.25 2.01
CA GLU A 27 -11.55 -9.14 1.14
C GLU A 27 -10.71 -8.09 1.87
N PHE A 28 -9.83 -7.42 1.13
CA PHE A 28 -9.27 -6.14 1.50
C PHE A 28 -10.11 -5.01 0.91
N THR A 29 -10.18 -3.90 1.61
CA THR A 29 -10.65 -2.63 1.08
C THR A 29 -9.42 -1.74 0.89
N LEU A 30 -8.98 -1.58 -0.34
CA LEU A 30 -7.86 -0.71 -0.69
C LEU A 30 -8.31 0.74 -0.62
N HIS A 31 -7.46 1.61 -0.08
CA HIS A 31 -7.63 3.05 -0.10
C HIS A 31 -6.86 3.65 -1.27
N LEU A 32 -7.51 4.51 -2.04
CA LEU A 32 -6.95 5.11 -3.25
C LEU A 32 -7.11 6.63 -3.24
N ARG A 33 -6.14 7.31 -3.84
CA ARG A 33 -6.21 8.73 -4.14
C ARG A 33 -5.83 8.99 -5.59
N ARG A 34 -6.55 9.90 -6.25
CA ARG A 34 -6.29 10.33 -7.61
C ARG A 34 -6.12 11.84 -7.63
N HIS A 35 -4.99 12.30 -8.17
CA HIS A 35 -4.76 13.66 -8.58
C HIS A 35 -5.07 13.74 -10.07
N PRO A 36 -6.17 14.38 -10.50
CA PRO A 36 -6.57 14.44 -11.90
C PRO A 36 -5.57 15.23 -12.75
N ALA A 37 -5.43 14.83 -14.02
CA ALA A 37 -4.63 15.55 -14.99
C ALA A 37 -5.02 17.03 -15.04
N GLN A 38 -4.03 17.93 -14.89
CA GLN A 38 -4.26 19.37 -14.78
C GLN A 38 -4.71 19.99 -16.12
N VAL A 39 -4.38 19.35 -17.26
CA VAL A 39 -4.85 19.72 -18.60
C VAL A 39 -5.71 18.59 -19.18
N PRO A 40 -7.01 18.53 -18.86
CA PRO A 40 -7.89 17.42 -19.25
C PRO A 40 -7.94 17.13 -20.75
N SER A 41 -7.73 18.17 -21.59
CA SER A 41 -7.70 18.01 -23.05
C SER A 41 -6.44 17.31 -23.57
N GLU A 42 -5.38 17.20 -22.75
CA GLU A 42 -4.12 16.52 -23.05
C GLU A 42 -3.96 15.21 -22.27
N ARG A 43 -5.00 14.81 -21.53
CA ARG A 43 -4.95 13.60 -20.71
C ARG A 43 -4.64 12.36 -21.57
N ILE A 44 -3.60 11.62 -21.19
CA ILE A 44 -3.15 10.39 -21.83
C ILE A 44 -3.78 9.14 -21.16
N GLY A 45 -3.91 9.15 -19.81
CA GLY A 45 -4.40 8.02 -19.03
C GLY A 45 -4.07 8.13 -17.56
N SER A 46 -4.04 7.01 -16.87
CA SER A 46 -3.67 6.94 -15.44
C SER A 46 -2.24 6.41 -15.27
N LEU A 47 -1.48 7.10 -14.40
CA LEU A 47 -0.17 6.67 -13.92
C LEU A 47 -0.33 6.14 -12.49
N LEU A 48 -0.15 4.83 -12.30
CA LEU A 48 -0.16 4.21 -10.98
C LEU A 48 1.21 4.39 -10.32
N VAL A 49 1.19 4.89 -9.09
CA VAL A 49 2.42 5.19 -8.34
C VAL A 49 2.41 4.53 -6.97
N ASN A 50 3.58 4.01 -6.56
CA ASN A 50 3.78 3.37 -5.27
C ASN A 50 5.21 3.65 -4.77
N PRO A 51 5.39 4.04 -3.49
CA PRO A 51 6.71 4.41 -2.97
C PRO A 51 7.62 3.19 -2.70
N GLY A 52 7.05 1.99 -2.69
CA GLY A 52 7.77 0.79 -2.26
C GLY A 52 7.84 0.67 -0.74
N GLY A 53 8.96 0.20 -0.23
CA GLY A 53 9.20 -0.05 1.19
C GLY A 53 9.82 -1.43 1.40
N PRO A 54 9.10 -2.52 1.57
CA PRO A 54 7.64 -2.70 1.74
C PRO A 54 7.09 -2.13 3.05
N GLY A 55 5.75 -2.04 3.14
CA GLY A 55 5.04 -1.71 4.38
C GLY A 55 4.49 -0.28 4.46
N PHE A 56 4.81 0.57 3.47
CA PHE A 56 4.29 1.94 3.44
C PHE A 56 3.01 2.06 2.60
N GLY A 57 2.10 2.94 3.04
CA GLY A 57 1.01 3.43 2.20
C GLY A 57 1.52 4.34 1.09
N GLY A 58 0.74 4.51 0.04
CA GLY A 58 1.14 5.24 -1.15
C GLY A 58 0.36 6.51 -1.45
N ILE A 59 -0.79 6.73 -0.79
CA ILE A 59 -1.72 7.82 -1.14
C ILE A 59 -1.09 9.22 -1.14
N PHE A 60 -0.08 9.47 -0.30
CA PHE A 60 0.63 10.74 -0.22
C PHE A 60 1.29 11.15 -1.55
N LEU A 61 1.66 10.20 -2.40
CA LEU A 61 2.23 10.50 -3.72
C LEU A 61 1.24 11.19 -4.66
N ALA A 62 -0.05 10.91 -4.53
CA ALA A 62 -1.07 11.64 -5.26
C ALA A 62 -1.45 12.95 -4.54
N GLU A 63 -1.47 12.94 -3.21
CA GLU A 63 -1.76 14.13 -2.40
C GLU A 63 -0.77 15.27 -2.64
N GLU A 64 0.50 14.93 -2.79
CA GLU A 64 1.58 15.87 -3.05
C GLU A 64 2.14 15.74 -4.48
N ALA A 65 1.27 15.36 -5.45
CA ALA A 65 1.71 15.02 -6.80
C ALA A 65 2.62 16.09 -7.44
N SER A 66 2.29 17.37 -7.29
CA SER A 66 3.07 18.48 -7.84
C SER A 66 4.46 18.64 -7.19
N SER A 67 4.69 18.02 -6.03
CA SER A 67 6.01 18.02 -5.34
C SER A 67 6.89 16.86 -5.80
N TYR A 68 6.27 15.74 -6.19
CA TYR A 68 6.98 14.51 -6.58
C TYR A 68 7.15 14.36 -8.09
N PHE A 69 6.25 14.92 -8.90
CA PHE A 69 6.23 14.74 -10.35
C PHE A 69 6.30 16.07 -11.09
N SER A 70 6.94 16.04 -12.25
CA SER A 70 7.00 17.24 -13.11
C SER A 70 5.63 17.56 -13.73
N SER A 71 5.44 18.81 -14.15
CA SER A 71 4.23 19.23 -14.87
C SER A 71 3.98 18.43 -16.15
N ASP A 72 5.04 17.94 -16.82
CA ASP A 72 4.88 17.06 -17.98
C ASP A 72 4.08 15.77 -17.66
N LEU A 73 4.13 15.30 -16.41
CA LEU A 73 3.36 14.16 -15.95
C LEU A 73 2.00 14.58 -15.38
N THR A 74 1.98 15.56 -14.47
CA THR A 74 0.74 15.98 -13.80
C THR A 74 -0.25 16.67 -14.73
N ASP A 75 0.22 17.29 -15.81
CA ASP A 75 -0.67 17.88 -16.82
C ASP A 75 -1.39 16.82 -17.66
N LYS A 76 -0.73 15.66 -17.89
CA LYS A 76 -1.17 14.67 -18.87
C LYS A 76 -1.67 13.35 -18.29
N PHE A 77 -1.37 13.05 -17.04
CA PHE A 77 -1.81 11.82 -16.38
C PHE A 77 -2.62 12.12 -15.12
N ASP A 78 -3.65 11.31 -14.91
CA ASP A 78 -4.17 11.16 -13.56
C ASP A 78 -3.11 10.40 -12.75
N ILE A 79 -2.58 11.02 -11.71
CA ILE A 79 -1.67 10.33 -10.79
C ILE A 79 -2.53 9.55 -9.79
N VAL A 80 -2.46 8.23 -9.86
CA VAL A 80 -3.25 7.35 -9.00
C VAL A 80 -2.33 6.62 -8.04
N ALA A 81 -2.49 6.92 -6.77
CA ALA A 81 -1.81 6.24 -5.68
C ALA A 81 -2.78 5.39 -4.88
N TRP A 82 -2.28 4.34 -4.25
CA TRP A 82 -3.06 3.52 -3.35
C TRP A 82 -2.21 3.03 -2.19
N ASP A 83 -2.86 2.68 -1.11
CA ASP A 83 -2.24 1.93 -0.04
C ASP A 83 -2.37 0.43 -0.39
N PRO A 84 -1.25 -0.27 -0.63
CA PRO A 84 -1.29 -1.70 -0.89
C PRO A 84 -1.99 -2.48 0.22
N ARG A 85 -2.48 -3.68 -0.13
CA ARG A 85 -3.09 -4.59 0.85
C ARG A 85 -2.24 -4.73 2.10
N GLY A 86 -2.85 -4.55 3.27
CA GLY A 86 -2.19 -4.64 4.57
C GLY A 86 -1.38 -3.42 4.98
N THR A 87 -1.44 -2.31 4.25
CA THR A 87 -0.68 -1.07 4.56
C THR A 87 -1.58 0.16 4.63
N GLY A 88 -1.07 1.21 5.25
CA GLY A 88 -1.70 2.53 5.30
C GLY A 88 -3.14 2.49 5.82
N GLU A 89 -4.05 3.14 5.09
CA GLU A 89 -5.48 3.17 5.40
C GLU A 89 -6.28 2.00 4.80
N SER A 90 -5.61 1.13 4.00
CA SER A 90 -6.23 -0.09 3.48
C SER A 90 -6.52 -1.08 4.59
N THR A 91 -7.71 -1.70 4.57
CA THR A 91 -8.16 -2.57 5.65
C THR A 91 -8.50 -3.99 5.15
N PRO A 92 -8.23 -5.04 5.97
CA PRO A 92 -7.45 -5.01 7.21
C PRO A 92 -5.97 -4.67 6.95
N TYR A 93 -5.31 -4.00 7.89
CA TYR A 93 -3.87 -3.72 7.81
C TYR A 93 -3.06 -4.71 8.67
N VAL A 94 -1.76 -4.82 8.37
CA VAL A 94 -0.83 -5.63 9.16
C VAL A 94 -0.46 -4.88 10.43
N ASP A 95 -0.81 -5.46 11.57
CA ASP A 95 -0.43 -5.01 12.91
C ASP A 95 0.33 -6.14 13.60
N CYS A 96 1.54 -5.87 14.06
CA CYS A 96 2.40 -6.89 14.65
C CYS A 96 2.67 -6.64 16.14
N ILE A 97 3.06 -5.42 16.50
CA ILE A 97 3.46 -5.06 17.87
C ILE A 97 2.87 -3.71 18.26
N ASP A 98 2.59 -3.52 19.56
CA ASP A 98 1.98 -2.29 20.07
C ASP A 98 2.99 -1.13 20.15
N ASN A 99 4.27 -1.45 20.40
CA ASN A 99 5.33 -0.47 20.51
C ASN A 99 6.52 -0.82 19.61
N TYR A 100 6.61 -0.14 18.49
CA TYR A 100 7.71 -0.34 17.53
C TYR A 100 9.06 0.13 18.06
N ASP A 101 9.11 1.08 18.99
CA ASP A 101 10.36 1.57 19.58
C ASP A 101 11.10 0.46 20.32
N ASP A 102 10.40 -0.44 21.00
CA ASP A 102 10.99 -1.60 21.69
C ASP A 102 11.73 -2.53 20.71
N TYR A 103 11.27 -2.58 19.45
CA TYR A 103 11.88 -3.39 18.41
C TYR A 103 13.00 -2.64 17.68
N PHE A 104 12.75 -1.39 17.26
CA PHE A 104 13.71 -0.61 16.48
C PHE A 104 14.85 0.01 17.30
N SER A 105 14.75 0.07 18.64
CA SER A 105 15.83 0.54 19.51
C SER A 105 16.93 -0.52 19.75
N TYR A 106 16.71 -1.76 19.29
CA TYR A 106 17.71 -2.82 19.43
C TYR A 106 18.93 -2.56 18.53
N ASP A 107 20.14 -2.76 19.09
CA ASP A 107 21.38 -2.70 18.31
C ASP A 107 21.49 -3.92 17.39
N ILE A 108 21.43 -3.68 16.07
CA ILE A 108 21.53 -4.72 15.03
C ILE A 108 22.95 -5.24 14.81
N THR A 109 23.95 -4.69 15.52
CA THR A 109 25.37 -5.10 15.47
C THR A 109 25.83 -5.70 16.80
N PRO A 110 25.28 -6.86 17.21
CA PRO A 110 25.59 -7.45 18.51
C PRO A 110 27.08 -7.75 18.67
N SER A 111 27.65 -7.32 19.77
CA SER A 111 29.08 -7.49 20.08
C SER A 111 29.37 -8.72 20.93
N THR A 112 28.35 -9.27 21.58
CA THR A 112 28.46 -10.46 22.46
C THR A 112 27.49 -11.56 22.03
N PRO A 113 27.72 -12.82 22.42
CA PRO A 113 26.77 -13.90 22.22
C PRO A 113 25.41 -13.63 22.87
N GLU A 114 25.40 -12.97 24.01
CA GLU A 114 24.21 -12.60 24.78
C GLU A 114 23.38 -11.56 24.02
N ASP A 115 24.00 -10.53 23.44
CA ASP A 115 23.33 -9.53 22.61
C ASP A 115 22.73 -10.19 21.36
N LYS A 116 23.47 -11.10 20.75
CA LYS A 116 22.97 -11.87 19.59
C LYS A 116 21.74 -12.69 19.95
N GLN A 117 21.74 -13.35 21.10
CA GLN A 117 20.58 -14.14 21.56
C GLN A 117 19.38 -13.22 21.83
N ALA A 118 19.60 -12.06 22.47
CA ALA A 118 18.54 -11.10 22.71
C ALA A 118 17.88 -10.63 21.40
N GLY A 119 18.66 -10.39 20.34
CA GLY A 119 18.13 -10.07 19.00
C GLY A 119 17.31 -11.19 18.37
N ILE A 120 17.76 -12.44 18.54
CA ILE A 120 17.00 -13.63 18.06
C ILE A 120 15.66 -13.73 18.80
N ASP A 121 15.67 -13.55 20.13
CA ASP A 121 14.47 -13.61 20.96
C ASP A 121 13.49 -12.48 20.61
N LEU A 122 14.01 -11.27 20.35
CA LEU A 122 13.21 -10.12 19.91
C LEU A 122 12.56 -10.39 18.54
N ALA A 123 13.33 -10.89 17.57
CA ALA A 123 12.81 -11.24 16.24
C ALA A 123 11.74 -12.35 16.32
N LYS A 124 11.96 -13.35 17.19
CA LYS A 124 10.95 -14.39 17.45
C LYS A 124 9.69 -13.79 18.05
N LYS A 125 9.80 -12.95 19.06
CA LYS A 125 8.66 -12.26 19.67
C LYS A 125 7.88 -11.48 18.61
N PHE A 126 8.55 -10.71 17.76
CA PHE A 126 7.91 -9.97 16.67
C PHE A 126 7.12 -10.91 15.74
N SER A 127 7.73 -12.03 15.31
CA SER A 127 7.08 -13.01 14.45
C SER A 127 5.84 -13.64 15.11
N ASP A 128 5.95 -14.00 16.38
CA ASP A 128 4.85 -14.61 17.13
C ASP A 128 3.68 -13.63 17.30
N GLU A 129 3.96 -12.36 17.60
CA GLU A 129 2.96 -11.29 17.70
C GLU A 129 2.30 -10.97 16.34
N CYS A 130 3.09 -10.91 15.25
CA CYS A 130 2.56 -10.78 13.90
C CYS A 130 1.57 -11.93 13.58
N GLN A 131 1.95 -13.15 13.90
CA GLN A 131 1.10 -14.32 13.66
C GLN A 131 -0.18 -14.25 14.51
N LEU A 132 -0.09 -13.78 15.76
CA LEU A 132 -1.23 -13.66 16.66
C LEU A 132 -2.22 -12.59 16.16
N LYS A 133 -1.71 -11.39 15.81
CA LYS A 133 -2.55 -10.23 15.46
C LYS A 133 -2.99 -10.24 14.00
N SER A 134 -2.12 -10.61 13.09
CA SER A 134 -2.34 -10.49 11.65
C SER A 134 -2.28 -11.81 10.87
N GLY A 135 -2.07 -12.94 11.53
CA GLY A 135 -1.85 -14.24 10.90
C GLY A 135 -2.91 -14.64 9.90
N LYS A 136 -4.15 -14.18 10.08
CA LYS A 136 -5.26 -14.45 9.16
C LYS A 136 -5.06 -13.84 7.78
N ILE A 137 -4.36 -12.71 7.68
CA ILE A 137 -4.17 -11.97 6.41
C ILE A 137 -2.75 -12.10 5.85
N LEU A 138 -1.74 -12.41 6.69
CA LEU A 138 -0.34 -12.50 6.27
C LEU A 138 -0.11 -13.40 5.04
N PRO A 139 -0.75 -14.58 4.88
CA PRO A 139 -0.56 -15.42 3.70
C PRO A 139 -0.93 -14.74 2.37
N TYR A 140 -1.75 -13.71 2.44
CA TYR A 140 -2.28 -12.99 1.26
C TYR A 140 -1.54 -11.70 0.96
N ILE A 141 -0.60 -11.27 1.83
CA ILE A 141 0.26 -10.11 1.62
C ILE A 141 1.44 -10.52 0.75
N SER A 142 1.33 -10.33 -0.55
CA SER A 142 2.37 -10.71 -1.50
C SER A 142 2.39 -9.79 -2.72
N THR A 143 3.57 -9.65 -3.34
CA THR A 143 3.72 -8.91 -4.60
C THR A 143 2.80 -9.44 -5.69
N ASN A 144 2.64 -10.77 -5.80
CA ASN A 144 1.76 -11.39 -6.80
C ASN A 144 0.30 -10.96 -6.63
N ASN A 145 -0.19 -10.87 -5.39
CA ASN A 145 -1.54 -10.39 -5.13
C ASN A 145 -1.64 -8.88 -5.36
N THR A 146 -0.62 -8.10 -4.99
CA THR A 146 -0.58 -6.64 -5.26
C THR A 146 -0.63 -6.34 -6.76
N VAL A 147 0.06 -7.11 -7.60
CA VAL A 147 -0.02 -6.98 -9.06
C VAL A 147 -1.45 -7.26 -9.58
N ARG A 148 -2.15 -8.23 -8.99
CA ARG A 148 -3.57 -8.50 -9.33
C ARG A 148 -4.50 -7.37 -8.84
N ASP A 149 -4.15 -6.74 -7.71
CA ASP A 149 -4.85 -5.53 -7.25
C ASP A 149 -4.69 -4.39 -8.26
N MET A 150 -3.48 -4.17 -8.79
CA MET A 150 -3.23 -3.15 -9.82
C MET A 150 -4.10 -3.39 -11.06
N GLU A 151 -4.23 -4.63 -11.49
CA GLU A 151 -5.14 -4.98 -12.61
C GLU A 151 -6.61 -4.69 -12.25
N THR A 152 -7.01 -4.93 -11.00
CA THR A 152 -8.36 -4.62 -10.53
C THR A 152 -8.59 -3.11 -10.44
N ILE A 153 -7.57 -2.34 -10.01
CA ILE A 153 -7.56 -0.88 -10.03
C ILE A 153 -7.71 -0.38 -11.47
N ARG A 154 -6.89 -0.87 -12.41
CA ARG A 154 -6.96 -0.49 -13.82
C ARG A 154 -8.38 -0.62 -14.36
N ARG A 155 -9.00 -1.79 -14.15
CA ARG A 155 -10.38 -2.04 -14.59
C ARG A 155 -11.39 -1.11 -13.93
N ALA A 156 -11.22 -0.84 -12.65
CA ALA A 156 -12.11 0.04 -11.89
C ALA A 156 -11.99 1.51 -12.32
N LEU A 157 -10.83 1.92 -12.84
CA LEU A 157 -10.61 3.23 -13.47
C LEU A 157 -11.19 3.32 -14.89
N GLY A 158 -11.53 2.18 -15.52
CA GLY A 158 -12.00 2.15 -16.91
C GLY A 158 -10.88 2.27 -17.94
N GLU A 159 -9.63 2.08 -17.51
CA GLU A 159 -8.46 2.23 -18.38
C GLU A 159 -8.19 0.95 -19.18
N GLU A 160 -7.90 1.11 -20.48
CA GLU A 160 -7.44 -0.02 -21.30
C GLU A 160 -6.02 -0.44 -20.92
N LYS A 161 -5.17 0.53 -20.58
CA LYS A 161 -3.79 0.35 -20.11
C LYS A 161 -3.50 1.34 -18.98
N ILE A 162 -2.53 1.02 -18.16
CA ILE A 162 -1.94 1.93 -17.15
C ILE A 162 -0.43 2.03 -17.37
N SER A 163 0.13 3.14 -16.94
CA SER A 163 1.57 3.38 -16.89
C SER A 163 2.07 3.27 -15.47
#